data_a45086562d5638b973e4b8ea003cbe98
#
_entry.id   a45086562d5638b973e4b8ea003cbe98
#
_cell.length_a   1.000
_cell.length_b   1.000
_cell.length_c   1.000
_cell.angle_alpha   90.00
_cell.angle_beta   90.00
_cell.angle_gamma   90.00
#
_symmetry.space_group_name_H-M   'P 1'
#
loop_
_entity.id
_entity.type
_entity.pdbx_description
1 polymer ?
#
loop_
_entity_poly.entity_id
_entity_poly.type
_entity_poly.pdbx_seq_one_letter_code
_entity_poly.pdbx_strand_id
1 'polypeptide(L)'
;MIELIPAIDIIDGKCVRLSQGDYDSKKVYNENPVEVAKEMEAHGIRRLHVVDLDGAASHHVVNYNVLNRITSQTSLIVDFGGGVKSDEDLKIAFENGAQMVTGGSIAVKNPELFCHWLEVYGSEKIILGADVKDRKIAVNGWKDESACELFPFLKEYVEKGIQKVICTDISCDGMLQGPSIELYKAMLEKYTDLYLIASGGVSSMEDIRALETAGVPAVIFGKALYEGRITLKEIERMMQDY
;
A
#
# COMPACT_ATOMS: atom_id res chain seq x y z
N MET A 1 11.53 3.92 -15.16
CA MET A 1 10.48 4.80 -14.54
C MET A 1 9.92 4.11 -13.31
N ILE A 2 9.87 4.81 -12.17
CA ILE A 2 9.21 4.34 -10.94
C ILE A 2 7.69 4.23 -11.17
N GLU A 3 7.06 3.13 -10.73
CA GLU A 3 5.60 2.99 -10.79
C GLU A 3 4.93 3.88 -9.75
N LEU A 4 3.97 4.69 -10.18
CA LEU A 4 3.22 5.64 -9.36
C LEU A 4 1.90 5.03 -8.90
N ILE A 5 1.73 4.83 -7.58
CA ILE A 5 0.59 4.14 -6.99
C ILE A 5 -0.09 5.08 -5.98
N PRO A 6 -1.09 5.86 -6.39
CA PRO A 6 -1.90 6.60 -5.43
C PRO A 6 -2.63 5.66 -4.46
N ALA A 7 -2.83 6.11 -3.22
CA ALA A 7 -3.60 5.37 -2.23
C ALA A 7 -5.00 5.98 -2.03
N ILE A 8 -5.99 5.11 -1.90
CA ILE A 8 -7.35 5.44 -1.45
C ILE A 8 -7.62 4.68 -0.16
N ASP A 9 -7.71 5.39 0.96
CA ASP A 9 -8.13 4.83 2.25
C ASP A 9 -9.63 5.01 2.40
N ILE A 10 -10.33 3.98 2.89
CA ILE A 10 -11.78 3.95 2.99
C ILE A 10 -12.21 3.77 4.44
N ILE A 11 -13.06 4.70 4.93
CA ILE A 11 -13.83 4.58 6.15
C ILE A 11 -15.29 4.97 5.85
N ASP A 12 -16.26 4.18 6.29
CA ASP A 12 -17.69 4.40 6.06
C ASP A 12 -18.02 4.60 4.57
N GLY A 13 -17.32 3.90 3.67
CA GLY A 13 -17.48 4.01 2.23
C GLY A 13 -16.92 5.28 1.58
N LYS A 14 -16.19 6.13 2.32
CA LYS A 14 -15.68 7.43 1.90
C LYS A 14 -14.15 7.40 1.76
N CYS A 15 -13.63 8.22 0.86
CA CYS A 15 -12.20 8.45 0.73
C CYS A 15 -11.69 9.36 1.86
N VAL A 16 -10.78 8.83 2.67
CA VAL A 16 -10.26 9.50 3.86
C VAL A 16 -8.74 9.44 3.91
N ARG A 17 -8.14 10.20 4.82
CA ARG A 17 -6.75 10.03 5.27
C ARG A 17 -6.68 10.15 6.79
N LEU A 18 -5.77 9.36 7.34
CA LEU A 18 -5.34 9.44 8.73
C LEU A 18 -3.94 10.06 8.81
N SER A 19 -3.55 10.54 9.96
CA SER A 19 -2.16 10.90 10.26
C SER A 19 -1.58 9.83 11.18
N GLN A 20 -0.53 9.14 10.73
CA GLN A 20 0.12 8.04 11.45
C GLN A 20 -0.87 6.95 11.96
N GLY A 21 -1.90 6.64 11.17
CA GLY A 21 -2.91 5.62 11.53
C GLY A 21 -3.88 6.02 12.63
N ASP A 22 -3.87 7.26 13.09
CA ASP A 22 -4.78 7.75 14.13
C ASP A 22 -6.18 8.05 13.56
N TYR A 23 -7.17 7.26 13.98
CA TYR A 23 -8.58 7.39 13.55
C TYR A 23 -9.23 8.69 14.02
N ASP A 24 -8.75 9.28 15.13
CA ASP A 24 -9.27 10.57 15.62
C ASP A 24 -8.81 11.73 14.72
N SER A 25 -7.73 11.53 13.95
CA SER A 25 -7.23 12.47 12.95
C SER A 25 -7.92 12.38 11.59
N LYS A 26 -9.00 11.56 11.46
CA LYS A 26 -9.68 11.30 10.19
C LYS A 26 -10.12 12.58 9.49
N LYS A 27 -9.69 12.74 8.23
CA LYS A 27 -10.15 13.79 7.33
C LYS A 27 -10.80 13.14 6.10
N VAL A 28 -12.04 13.53 5.79
CA VAL A 28 -12.74 13.10 4.57
C VAL A 28 -12.35 14.03 3.44
N TYR A 29 -11.85 13.46 2.33
CA TYR A 29 -11.48 14.19 1.13
C TYR A 29 -12.51 14.07 0.03
N ASN A 30 -13.21 12.95 -0.04
CA ASN A 30 -14.26 12.74 -1.01
C ASN A 30 -15.29 11.73 -0.48
N GLU A 31 -16.57 12.04 -0.67
CA GLU A 31 -17.69 11.15 -0.32
C GLU A 31 -17.80 9.95 -1.27
N ASN A 32 -17.18 10.03 -2.46
CA ASN A 32 -17.26 9.00 -3.48
C ASN A 32 -15.86 8.55 -3.96
N PRO A 33 -15.28 7.48 -3.40
CA PRO A 33 -13.99 6.94 -3.81
C PRO A 33 -13.89 6.56 -5.30
N VAL A 34 -15.01 6.21 -5.92
CA VAL A 34 -15.05 5.84 -7.35
C VAL A 34 -14.73 7.03 -8.25
N GLU A 35 -15.23 8.22 -7.92
CA GLU A 35 -14.93 9.42 -8.69
C GLU A 35 -13.44 9.80 -8.55
N VAL A 36 -12.86 9.62 -7.37
CA VAL A 36 -11.41 9.79 -7.15
C VAL A 36 -10.62 8.82 -8.03
N ALA A 37 -11.00 7.55 -8.08
CA ALA A 37 -10.35 6.54 -8.90
C ALA A 37 -10.44 6.87 -10.41
N LYS A 38 -11.61 7.30 -10.88
CA LYS A 38 -11.79 7.72 -12.29
C LYS A 38 -10.95 8.94 -12.66
N GLU A 39 -10.85 9.90 -11.75
CA GLU A 39 -10.00 11.07 -11.97
C GLU A 39 -8.52 10.69 -12.08
N MET A 40 -8.04 9.79 -11.22
CA MET A 40 -6.69 9.25 -11.30
C MET A 40 -6.45 8.52 -12.62
N GLU A 41 -7.36 7.64 -13.03
CA GLU A 41 -7.30 6.93 -14.31
C GLU A 41 -7.25 7.89 -15.50
N ALA A 42 -8.06 8.94 -15.49
CA ALA A 42 -8.11 9.95 -16.56
C ALA A 42 -6.76 10.70 -16.74
N HIS A 43 -5.93 10.75 -15.71
CA HIS A 43 -4.57 11.31 -15.75
C HIS A 43 -3.47 10.26 -15.96
N GLY A 44 -3.84 9.04 -16.39
CA GLY A 44 -2.90 8.00 -16.80
C GLY A 44 -2.41 7.07 -15.67
N ILE A 45 -2.88 7.24 -14.45
CA ILE A 45 -2.62 6.25 -13.38
C ILE A 45 -3.16 4.89 -13.82
N ARG A 46 -2.40 3.84 -13.56
CA ARG A 46 -2.74 2.47 -13.94
C ARG A 46 -2.97 1.55 -12.76
N ARG A 47 -2.45 1.91 -11.58
CA ARG A 47 -2.55 1.10 -10.37
C ARG A 47 -2.98 1.95 -9.18
N LEU A 48 -3.82 1.36 -8.32
CA LEU A 48 -4.23 1.93 -7.03
C LEU A 48 -3.88 0.99 -5.89
N HIS A 49 -3.53 1.58 -4.77
CA HIS A 49 -3.50 0.92 -3.46
C HIS A 49 -4.77 1.31 -2.69
N VAL A 50 -5.66 0.35 -2.45
CA VAL A 50 -6.93 0.59 -1.73
C VAL A 50 -6.86 -0.04 -0.36
N VAL A 51 -7.09 0.75 0.68
CA VAL A 51 -7.04 0.29 2.07
C VAL A 51 -8.40 0.42 2.73
N ASP A 52 -8.95 -0.72 3.16
CA ASP A 52 -10.15 -0.81 3.97
C ASP A 52 -9.81 -0.59 5.45
N LEU A 53 -9.90 0.66 5.91
CA LEU A 53 -9.58 1.00 7.30
C LEU A 53 -10.64 0.50 8.29
N ASP A 54 -11.91 0.39 7.89
CA ASP A 54 -12.93 -0.29 8.70
C ASP A 54 -12.59 -1.78 8.84
N GLY A 55 -12.14 -2.40 7.76
CA GLY A 55 -11.68 -3.78 7.76
C GLY A 55 -10.45 -3.98 8.65
N ALA A 56 -9.48 -3.06 8.59
CA ALA A 56 -8.31 -3.11 9.46
C ALA A 56 -8.70 -3.04 10.95
N ALA A 57 -9.70 -2.23 11.30
CA ALA A 57 -10.19 -2.07 12.66
C ALA A 57 -11.03 -3.27 13.13
N SER A 58 -11.86 -3.86 12.27
CA SER A 58 -12.79 -4.95 12.59
C SER A 58 -12.20 -6.35 12.35
N HIS A 59 -11.00 -6.44 11.74
CA HIS A 59 -10.30 -7.67 11.41
C HIS A 59 -10.99 -8.56 10.38
N HIS A 60 -11.80 -8.00 9.50
CA HIS A 60 -12.41 -8.64 8.32
C HIS A 60 -12.70 -7.58 7.26
N VAL A 61 -12.88 -7.97 6.00
CA VAL A 61 -13.17 -7.05 4.90
C VAL A 61 -14.58 -6.47 5.02
N VAL A 62 -14.69 -5.14 5.03
CA VAL A 62 -15.95 -4.39 5.21
C VAL A 62 -16.37 -3.66 3.93
N ASN A 63 -15.45 -2.91 3.32
CA ASN A 63 -15.76 -2.02 2.18
C ASN A 63 -15.63 -2.69 0.80
N TYR A 64 -15.94 -4.00 0.69
CA TYR A 64 -15.87 -4.75 -0.57
C TYR A 64 -16.79 -4.18 -1.67
N ASN A 65 -17.92 -3.57 -1.31
CA ASN A 65 -18.81 -2.91 -2.27
C ASN A 65 -18.13 -1.70 -2.94
N VAL A 66 -17.32 -0.94 -2.18
CA VAL A 66 -16.55 0.18 -2.74
C VAL A 66 -15.46 -0.35 -3.67
N LEU A 67 -14.74 -1.40 -3.24
CA LEU A 67 -13.75 -2.10 -4.08
C LEU A 67 -14.39 -2.53 -5.41
N ASN A 68 -15.52 -3.23 -5.36
CA ASN A 68 -16.24 -3.69 -6.55
C ASN A 68 -16.62 -2.55 -7.48
N ARG A 69 -17.10 -1.43 -6.94
CA ARG A 69 -17.46 -0.24 -7.73
C ARG A 69 -16.24 0.40 -8.40
N ILE A 70 -15.09 0.45 -7.73
CA ILE A 70 -13.85 0.95 -8.32
C ILE A 70 -13.42 0.04 -9.47
N THR A 71 -13.30 -1.26 -9.23
CA THR A 71 -12.78 -2.23 -10.20
C THR A 71 -13.71 -2.46 -11.40
N SER A 72 -15.04 -2.32 -11.22
CA SER A 72 -16.02 -2.46 -12.30
C SER A 72 -16.20 -1.20 -13.15
N GLN A 73 -15.81 -0.03 -12.64
CA GLN A 73 -16.01 1.27 -13.32
C GLN A 73 -14.72 1.92 -13.79
N THR A 74 -13.57 1.29 -13.56
CA THR A 74 -12.24 1.70 -14.03
C THR A 74 -11.48 0.49 -14.56
N SER A 75 -10.40 0.73 -15.31
CA SER A 75 -9.45 -0.31 -15.76
C SER A 75 -8.23 -0.39 -14.83
N LEU A 76 -8.27 0.27 -13.68
CA LEU A 76 -7.17 0.32 -12.75
C LEU A 76 -6.86 -1.05 -12.16
N ILE A 77 -5.59 -1.37 -12.06
CA ILE A 77 -5.09 -2.51 -11.32
C ILE A 77 -5.14 -2.15 -9.83
N VAL A 78 -5.91 -2.89 -9.05
CA VAL A 78 -6.08 -2.60 -7.62
C VAL A 78 -5.35 -3.64 -6.79
N ASP A 79 -4.43 -3.19 -5.95
CA ASP A 79 -4.02 -3.95 -4.78
C ASP A 79 -4.84 -3.49 -3.56
N PHE A 80 -5.33 -4.47 -2.82
CA PHE A 80 -6.27 -4.25 -1.72
C PHE A 80 -5.69 -4.71 -0.41
N GLY A 81 -5.77 -3.87 0.60
CA GLY A 81 -5.37 -4.19 1.97
C GLY A 81 -6.39 -3.72 3.00
N GLY A 82 -6.18 -4.11 4.25
CA GLY A 82 -7.09 -3.80 5.35
C GLY A 82 -8.12 -4.91 5.61
N GLY A 83 -8.02 -5.54 6.77
CA GLY A 83 -9.00 -6.53 7.21
C GLY A 83 -8.86 -7.95 6.66
N VAL A 84 -7.96 -8.21 5.71
CA VAL A 84 -7.77 -9.56 5.16
C VAL A 84 -7.07 -10.45 6.17
N LYS A 85 -7.82 -11.33 6.84
CA LYS A 85 -7.37 -12.18 7.95
C LYS A 85 -7.71 -13.66 7.79
N SER A 86 -8.51 -14.02 6.79
CA SER A 86 -9.00 -15.37 6.51
C SER A 86 -9.04 -15.66 5.02
N ASP A 87 -9.19 -16.94 4.65
CA ASP A 87 -9.42 -17.36 3.26
C ASP A 87 -10.69 -16.72 2.68
N GLU A 88 -11.71 -16.51 3.51
CA GLU A 88 -12.95 -15.86 3.10
C GLU A 88 -12.73 -14.39 2.78
N ASP A 89 -11.99 -13.65 3.62
CA ASP A 89 -11.63 -12.24 3.34
C ASP A 89 -10.84 -12.14 2.04
N LEU A 90 -9.86 -13.03 1.83
CA LEU A 90 -9.07 -13.08 0.61
C LEU A 90 -9.93 -13.32 -0.62
N LYS A 91 -10.85 -14.28 -0.52
CA LYS A 91 -11.82 -14.60 -1.58
C LYS A 91 -12.72 -13.40 -1.86
N ILE A 92 -13.26 -12.75 -0.84
CA ILE A 92 -14.09 -11.53 -0.97
C ILE A 92 -13.32 -10.46 -1.75
N ALA A 93 -12.05 -10.20 -1.41
CA ALA A 93 -11.24 -9.21 -2.11
C ALA A 93 -11.08 -9.53 -3.61
N PHE A 94 -10.72 -10.77 -3.96
CA PHE A 94 -10.55 -11.17 -5.35
C PHE A 94 -11.88 -11.21 -6.13
N GLU A 95 -12.97 -11.70 -5.54
CA GLU A 95 -14.29 -11.73 -6.17
C GLU A 95 -14.85 -10.32 -6.42
N ASN A 96 -14.42 -9.31 -5.65
CA ASN A 96 -14.76 -7.91 -5.87
C ASN A 96 -13.73 -7.15 -6.73
N GLY A 97 -12.85 -7.88 -7.42
CA GLY A 97 -12.02 -7.38 -8.50
C GLY A 97 -10.62 -6.91 -8.11
N ALA A 98 -10.17 -7.10 -6.88
CA ALA A 98 -8.77 -6.90 -6.55
C ALA A 98 -7.89 -7.82 -7.40
N GLN A 99 -6.84 -7.31 -8.01
CA GLN A 99 -5.88 -8.10 -8.74
C GLN A 99 -4.74 -8.59 -7.84
N MET A 100 -4.48 -7.87 -6.75
CA MET A 100 -3.49 -8.22 -5.74
C MET A 100 -4.05 -7.93 -4.35
N VAL A 101 -3.58 -8.66 -3.36
CA VAL A 101 -3.93 -8.46 -1.96
C VAL A 101 -2.68 -8.31 -1.12
N THR A 102 -2.67 -7.29 -0.26
CA THR A 102 -1.59 -7.01 0.67
C THR A 102 -1.91 -7.58 2.04
N GLY A 103 -1.07 -8.50 2.53
CA GLY A 103 -1.11 -9.02 3.88
C GLY A 103 0.01 -8.48 4.74
N GLY A 104 -0.33 -7.69 5.75
CA GLY A 104 0.62 -7.17 6.75
C GLY A 104 0.56 -7.97 8.05
N SER A 105 -0.33 -7.61 8.97
CA SER A 105 -0.44 -8.27 10.28
C SER A 105 -0.65 -9.77 10.20
N ILE A 106 -1.30 -10.29 9.16
CA ILE A 106 -1.52 -11.72 8.97
C ILE A 106 -0.19 -12.47 8.79
N ALA A 107 0.77 -11.88 8.09
CA ALA A 107 2.07 -12.46 7.88
C ALA A 107 2.88 -12.61 9.20
N VAL A 108 2.59 -11.78 10.21
CA VAL A 108 3.21 -11.90 11.55
C VAL A 108 2.42 -12.84 12.45
N LYS A 109 1.07 -12.75 12.41
CA LYS A 109 0.20 -13.44 13.37
C LYS A 109 -0.14 -14.88 12.98
N ASN A 110 -0.24 -15.13 11.68
CA ASN A 110 -0.51 -16.45 11.12
C ASN A 110 0.33 -16.66 9.84
N PRO A 111 1.65 -16.82 9.99
CA PRO A 111 2.56 -16.98 8.85
C PRO A 111 2.25 -18.21 8.00
N GLU A 112 1.71 -19.29 8.60
CA GLU A 112 1.32 -20.50 7.87
C GLU A 112 0.21 -20.22 6.87
N LEU A 113 -0.83 -19.48 7.29
CA LEU A 113 -1.93 -19.07 6.40
C LEU A 113 -1.44 -18.14 5.29
N PHE A 114 -0.60 -17.16 5.62
CA PHE A 114 -0.05 -16.25 4.61
C PHE A 114 0.82 -17.00 3.58
N CYS A 115 1.65 -17.95 4.02
CA CYS A 115 2.43 -18.81 3.13
C CYS A 115 1.54 -19.69 2.25
N HIS A 116 0.46 -20.24 2.80
CA HIS A 116 -0.53 -20.99 2.02
C HIS A 116 -1.14 -20.10 0.91
N TRP A 117 -1.48 -18.85 1.20
CA TRP A 117 -1.94 -17.92 0.17
C TRP A 117 -0.89 -17.69 -0.92
N LEU A 118 0.37 -17.53 -0.52
CA LEU A 118 1.47 -17.35 -1.48
C LEU A 118 1.64 -18.60 -2.39
N GLU A 119 1.50 -19.80 -1.84
CA GLU A 119 1.55 -21.05 -2.60
C GLU A 119 0.38 -21.18 -3.57
N VAL A 120 -0.84 -20.86 -3.14
CA VAL A 120 -2.08 -21.05 -3.93
C VAL A 120 -2.24 -19.97 -4.99
N TYR A 121 -2.01 -18.70 -4.64
CA TYR A 121 -2.29 -17.56 -5.52
C TYR A 121 -1.05 -17.00 -6.22
N GLY A 122 0.14 -17.32 -5.71
CA GLY A 122 1.42 -16.90 -6.27
C GLY A 122 1.86 -15.50 -5.87
N SER A 123 3.15 -15.23 -6.08
CA SER A 123 3.80 -13.96 -5.76
C SER A 123 3.31 -12.78 -6.61
N GLU A 124 2.63 -13.04 -7.71
CA GLU A 124 2.04 -11.97 -8.52
C GLU A 124 0.79 -11.37 -7.89
N LYS A 125 0.05 -12.15 -7.09
CA LYS A 125 -1.21 -11.73 -6.47
C LYS A 125 -1.09 -11.42 -4.98
N ILE A 126 -0.08 -11.95 -4.30
CA ILE A 126 0.11 -11.77 -2.86
C ILE A 126 1.29 -10.82 -2.62
N ILE A 127 1.03 -9.75 -1.91
CA ILE A 127 2.00 -8.72 -1.52
C ILE A 127 2.23 -8.80 -0.01
N LEU A 128 3.48 -8.81 0.41
CA LEU A 128 3.84 -8.70 1.81
C LEU A 128 3.79 -7.24 2.25
N GLY A 129 2.98 -6.93 3.26
CA GLY A 129 3.00 -5.63 3.93
C GLY A 129 4.00 -5.63 5.08
N ALA A 130 4.96 -4.73 5.04
CA ALA A 130 5.98 -4.53 6.07
C ALA A 130 5.91 -3.09 6.58
N ASP A 131 4.99 -2.83 7.51
CA ASP A 131 4.89 -1.55 8.17
C ASP A 131 5.92 -1.50 9.30
N VAL A 132 6.82 -0.53 9.28
CA VAL A 132 7.97 -0.49 10.16
C VAL A 132 8.03 0.79 10.98
N LYS A 133 8.46 0.63 12.22
CA LYS A 133 8.88 1.70 13.11
C LYS A 133 10.18 1.29 13.78
N ASP A 134 11.19 2.12 13.69
CA ASP A 134 12.52 1.82 14.23
C ASP A 134 13.05 0.44 13.79
N ARG A 135 12.83 0.07 12.51
CA ARG A 135 13.19 -1.21 11.89
C ARG A 135 12.49 -2.45 12.47
N LYS A 136 11.45 -2.28 13.27
CA LYS A 136 10.59 -3.36 13.77
C LYS A 136 9.26 -3.36 13.05
N ILE A 137 8.72 -4.54 12.82
CA ILE A 137 7.41 -4.71 12.16
C ILE A 137 6.30 -4.33 13.14
N ALA A 138 5.43 -3.42 12.73
CA ALA A 138 4.21 -3.07 13.43
C ALA A 138 3.02 -3.89 12.92
N VAL A 139 2.06 -4.13 13.78
CA VAL A 139 0.86 -4.91 13.50
C VAL A 139 -0.39 -4.22 14.03
N ASN A 140 -1.58 -4.74 13.70
CA ASN A 140 -2.87 -4.24 14.21
C ASN A 140 -3.15 -2.76 13.87
N GLY A 141 -2.89 -2.33 12.62
CA GLY A 141 -3.05 -0.93 12.24
C GLY A 141 -2.12 -0.02 13.02
N TRP A 142 -0.87 -0.50 13.24
CA TRP A 142 0.23 0.20 13.90
C TRP A 142 0.07 0.41 15.43
N LYS A 143 -0.92 -0.24 16.02
CA LYS A 143 -1.18 -0.13 17.47
C LYS A 143 -0.21 -0.94 18.31
N ASP A 144 0.34 -2.01 17.74
CA ASP A 144 1.25 -2.93 18.43
C ASP A 144 2.57 -3.05 17.66
N GLU A 145 3.69 -3.00 18.39
CA GLU A 145 5.00 -3.37 17.86
C GLU A 145 5.19 -4.88 18.03
N SER A 146 5.66 -5.56 16.98
CA SER A 146 6.09 -6.94 17.10
C SER A 146 7.55 -7.03 17.53
N ALA A 147 7.98 -8.20 17.99
CA ALA A 147 9.39 -8.48 18.24
C ALA A 147 10.18 -8.72 16.93
N CYS A 148 9.49 -8.75 15.78
CA CYS A 148 10.10 -9.05 14.49
C CYS A 148 10.88 -7.85 13.95
N GLU A 149 12.16 -8.03 13.72
CA GLU A 149 12.97 -7.07 12.97
C GLU A 149 12.72 -7.20 11.46
N LEU A 150 12.75 -6.08 10.74
CA LEU A 150 12.45 -6.02 9.30
C LEU A 150 13.27 -7.00 8.46
N PHE A 151 14.59 -7.01 8.61
CA PHE A 151 15.45 -7.80 7.74
C PHE A 151 15.35 -9.32 7.96
N PRO A 152 15.28 -9.85 9.19
CA PRO A 152 14.95 -11.26 9.43
C PRO A 152 13.59 -11.64 8.87
N PHE A 153 12.58 -10.80 9.07
CA PHE A 153 11.22 -10.99 8.53
C PHE A 153 11.20 -11.06 7.01
N LEU A 154 11.86 -10.12 6.33
CA LEU A 154 11.97 -10.13 4.87
C LEU A 154 12.70 -11.37 4.36
N LYS A 155 13.81 -11.75 5.02
CA LYS A 155 14.58 -12.94 4.63
C LYS A 155 13.69 -14.18 4.59
N GLU A 156 12.91 -14.40 5.64
CA GLU A 156 12.00 -15.54 5.73
C GLU A 156 11.02 -15.58 4.55
N TYR A 157 10.40 -14.45 4.20
CA TYR A 157 9.40 -14.42 3.13
C TYR A 157 10.02 -14.43 1.72
N VAL A 158 11.18 -13.82 1.51
CA VAL A 158 11.92 -13.92 0.24
C VAL A 158 12.32 -15.38 -0.02
N GLU A 159 12.80 -16.11 0.99
CA GLU A 159 13.11 -17.54 0.87
C GLU A 159 11.87 -18.40 0.56
N LYS A 160 10.68 -17.94 0.95
CA LYS A 160 9.39 -18.57 0.61
C LYS A 160 8.80 -18.13 -0.74
N GLY A 161 9.51 -17.26 -1.47
CA GLY A 161 9.16 -16.85 -2.83
C GLY A 161 8.35 -15.56 -2.94
N ILE A 162 8.24 -14.74 -1.88
CA ILE A 162 7.64 -13.41 -2.00
C ILE A 162 8.49 -12.53 -2.92
N GLN A 163 7.85 -11.83 -3.84
CA GLN A 163 8.52 -10.93 -4.79
C GLN A 163 8.14 -9.48 -4.59
N LYS A 164 6.93 -9.21 -4.10
CA LYS A 164 6.40 -7.85 -3.92
C LYS A 164 6.26 -7.54 -2.43
N VAL A 165 6.84 -6.42 -2.02
CA VAL A 165 6.76 -5.93 -0.63
C VAL A 165 6.38 -4.46 -0.63
N ILE A 166 5.32 -4.12 0.09
CA ILE A 166 5.04 -2.73 0.47
C ILE A 166 5.73 -2.50 1.82
N CYS A 167 6.66 -1.55 1.86
CA CYS A 167 7.29 -1.13 3.10
C CYS A 167 6.88 0.29 3.45
N THR A 168 6.12 0.43 4.54
CA THR A 168 5.70 1.73 5.08
C THR A 168 6.54 2.09 6.28
N ASP A 169 7.29 3.19 6.20
CA ASP A 169 7.89 3.78 7.40
C ASP A 169 6.82 4.61 8.13
N ILE A 170 6.32 4.09 9.24
CA ILE A 170 5.24 4.69 10.02
C ILE A 170 5.66 6.06 10.57
N SER A 171 6.93 6.23 10.90
CA SER A 171 7.43 7.50 11.44
C SER A 171 7.35 8.65 10.44
N CYS A 172 7.37 8.33 9.15
CA CYS A 172 7.24 9.28 8.05
C CYS A 172 5.81 9.40 7.51
N ASP A 173 4.97 8.34 7.69
CA ASP A 173 3.65 8.30 7.05
C ASP A 173 2.74 9.44 7.49
N GLY A 174 2.16 10.12 6.52
CA GLY A 174 1.28 11.26 6.74
C GLY A 174 1.97 12.54 7.24
N MET A 175 3.31 12.54 7.41
CA MET A 175 4.04 13.70 7.94
C MET A 175 4.46 14.70 6.86
N LEU A 176 4.49 14.29 5.59
CA LEU A 176 4.93 15.12 4.45
C LEU A 176 6.35 15.71 4.65
N GLN A 177 7.27 14.89 5.16
CA GLN A 177 8.65 15.26 5.48
C GLN A 177 9.70 14.54 4.64
N GLY A 178 9.26 13.78 3.64
CA GLY A 178 10.08 12.95 2.78
C GLY A 178 10.07 11.47 3.19
N PRO A 179 10.31 10.56 2.23
CA PRO A 179 10.36 9.13 2.43
C PRO A 179 11.70 8.65 3.01
N SER A 180 11.70 7.45 3.58
CA SER A 180 12.90 6.82 4.20
C SER A 180 13.81 6.19 3.15
N ILE A 181 14.43 6.99 2.28
CA ILE A 181 15.24 6.54 1.13
C ILE A 181 16.36 5.59 1.56
N GLU A 182 17.07 5.89 2.65
CA GLU A 182 18.18 5.03 3.12
C GLU A 182 17.70 3.65 3.58
N LEU A 183 16.49 3.55 4.14
CA LEU A 183 15.89 2.26 4.47
C LEU A 183 15.64 1.44 3.20
N TYR A 184 15.04 2.07 2.19
CA TYR A 184 14.71 1.39 0.93
C TYR A 184 15.96 0.97 0.13
N LYS A 185 17.02 1.80 0.12
CA LYS A 185 18.32 1.42 -0.44
C LYS A 185 18.89 0.19 0.25
N ALA A 186 18.91 0.17 1.60
CA ALA A 186 19.43 -0.98 2.35
C ALA A 186 18.63 -2.28 2.07
N MET A 187 17.31 -2.16 1.84
CA MET A 187 16.48 -3.30 1.44
C MET A 187 16.86 -3.80 0.04
N LEU A 188 17.00 -2.91 -0.94
CA LEU A 188 17.32 -3.26 -2.34
C LEU A 188 18.77 -3.76 -2.50
N GLU A 189 19.71 -3.24 -1.73
CA GLU A 189 21.09 -3.76 -1.69
C GLU A 189 21.14 -5.21 -1.22
N LYS A 190 20.27 -5.57 -0.27
CA LYS A 190 20.23 -6.92 0.28
C LYS A 190 19.38 -7.89 -0.54
N TYR A 191 18.31 -7.39 -1.17
CA TYR A 191 17.33 -8.16 -1.93
C TYR A 191 17.14 -7.54 -3.32
N THR A 192 18.08 -7.80 -4.22
CA THR A 192 18.18 -7.14 -5.54
C THR A 192 17.00 -7.41 -6.47
N ASP A 193 16.31 -8.54 -6.30
CA ASP A 193 15.19 -8.95 -7.15
C ASP A 193 13.83 -8.57 -6.54
N LEU A 194 13.84 -7.88 -5.40
CA LEU A 194 12.62 -7.49 -4.70
C LEU A 194 11.90 -6.36 -5.43
N TYR A 195 10.64 -6.55 -5.75
CA TYR A 195 9.77 -5.45 -6.18
C TYR A 195 9.29 -4.67 -4.95
N LEU A 196 10.13 -3.73 -4.53
CA LEU A 196 9.87 -2.89 -3.37
C LEU A 196 8.93 -1.74 -3.73
N ILE A 197 7.85 -1.62 -2.99
CA ILE A 197 6.90 -0.51 -3.06
C ILE A 197 7.13 0.36 -1.82
N ALA A 198 7.76 1.51 -2.01
CA ALA A 198 7.99 2.46 -0.93
C ALA A 198 6.68 3.13 -0.51
N SER A 199 6.46 3.31 0.77
CA SER A 199 5.25 3.95 1.32
C SER A 199 5.58 4.80 2.55
N GLY A 200 4.89 5.93 2.66
CA GLY A 200 5.03 6.88 3.77
C GLY A 200 5.99 8.04 3.49
N GLY A 201 5.60 9.21 3.90
CA GLY A 201 6.43 10.42 3.94
C GLY A 201 6.50 11.24 2.66
N VAL A 202 6.14 10.70 1.50
CA VAL A 202 6.19 11.44 0.22
C VAL A 202 5.46 12.78 0.34
N SER A 203 6.15 13.85 -0.01
CA SER A 203 5.66 15.22 0.13
C SER A 203 5.66 16.01 -1.18
N SER A 204 6.44 15.59 -2.18
CA SER A 204 6.63 16.32 -3.43
C SER A 204 7.03 15.39 -4.57
N MET A 205 7.03 15.91 -5.80
CA MET A 205 7.55 15.20 -6.98
C MET A 205 9.07 14.97 -6.90
N GLU A 206 9.80 15.82 -6.20
CA GLU A 206 11.23 15.66 -5.94
C GLU A 206 11.51 14.41 -5.10
N ASP A 207 10.66 14.10 -4.11
CA ASP A 207 10.76 12.87 -3.33
C ASP A 207 10.58 11.62 -4.20
N ILE A 208 9.62 11.66 -5.13
CA ILE A 208 9.39 10.57 -6.09
C ILE A 208 10.61 10.36 -6.98
N ARG A 209 11.20 11.45 -7.51
CA ARG A 209 12.43 11.38 -8.32
C ARG A 209 13.63 10.89 -7.52
N ALA A 210 13.72 11.24 -6.24
CA ALA A 210 14.78 10.76 -5.36
C ALA A 210 14.65 9.25 -5.10
N LEU A 211 13.43 8.73 -4.91
CA LEU A 211 13.16 7.30 -4.82
C LEU A 211 13.51 6.58 -6.13
N GLU A 212 13.14 7.14 -7.28
CA GLU A 212 13.50 6.61 -8.59
C GLU A 212 15.02 6.53 -8.78
N THR A 213 15.73 7.61 -8.43
CA THR A 213 17.21 7.67 -8.48
C THR A 213 17.84 6.64 -7.54
N ALA A 214 17.20 6.34 -6.42
CA ALA A 214 17.62 5.30 -5.49
C ALA A 214 17.33 3.87 -5.98
N GLY A 215 16.70 3.72 -7.15
CA GLY A 215 16.38 2.42 -7.74
C GLY A 215 15.10 1.77 -7.20
N VAL A 216 14.26 2.51 -6.48
CA VAL A 216 12.98 2.01 -5.95
C VAL A 216 12.02 1.77 -7.11
N PRO A 217 11.46 0.54 -7.28
CA PRO A 217 10.62 0.21 -8.44
C PRO A 217 9.26 0.91 -8.41
N ALA A 218 8.67 1.11 -7.23
CA ALA A 218 7.33 1.66 -7.10
C ALA A 218 7.16 2.49 -5.82
N VAL A 219 6.22 3.43 -5.83
CA VAL A 219 5.93 4.29 -4.68
C VAL A 219 4.43 4.46 -4.48
N ILE A 220 3.99 4.25 -3.23
CA ILE A 220 2.64 4.61 -2.76
C ILE A 220 2.68 6.01 -2.17
N PHE A 221 1.74 6.85 -2.57
CA PHE A 221 1.54 8.18 -2.01
C PHE A 221 0.05 8.52 -1.93
N GLY A 222 -0.33 9.28 -0.94
CA GLY A 222 -1.73 9.66 -0.72
C GLY A 222 -1.83 11.11 -0.26
N LYS A 223 -1.39 11.41 0.96
CA LYS A 223 -1.60 12.72 1.59
C LYS A 223 -1.08 13.89 0.73
N ALA A 224 0.08 13.74 0.10
CA ALA A 224 0.64 14.77 -0.78
C ALA A 224 -0.29 15.11 -1.96
N LEU A 225 -0.97 14.11 -2.53
CA LEU A 225 -1.94 14.30 -3.59
C LEU A 225 -3.20 15.01 -3.06
N TYR A 226 -3.77 14.53 -1.96
CA TYR A 226 -5.00 15.10 -1.38
C TYR A 226 -4.80 16.50 -0.82
N GLU A 227 -3.61 16.85 -0.33
CA GLU A 227 -3.26 18.19 0.14
C GLU A 227 -2.77 19.12 -0.98
N GLY A 228 -2.76 18.64 -2.25
CA GLY A 228 -2.38 19.43 -3.41
C GLY A 228 -0.89 19.75 -3.53
N ARG A 229 -0.03 19.05 -2.79
CA ARG A 229 1.43 19.18 -2.91
C ARG A 229 1.99 18.46 -4.13
N ILE A 230 1.30 17.42 -4.57
CA ILE A 230 1.48 16.73 -5.84
C ILE A 230 0.15 16.83 -6.56
N THR A 231 0.17 17.24 -7.82
CA THR A 231 -1.03 17.33 -8.64
C THR A 231 -1.08 16.20 -9.66
N LEU A 232 -2.27 15.78 -10.07
CA LEU A 232 -2.45 14.78 -11.12
C LEU A 232 -1.81 15.21 -12.46
N LYS A 233 -1.76 16.52 -12.74
CA LYS A 233 -1.09 17.05 -13.92
C LYS A 233 0.44 16.90 -13.88
N GLU A 234 1.06 17.01 -12.71
CA GLU A 234 2.49 16.75 -12.55
C GLU A 234 2.80 15.27 -12.72
N ILE A 235 1.94 14.40 -12.19
CA ILE A 235 2.03 12.94 -12.38
C ILE A 235 1.93 12.60 -13.87
N GLU A 236 0.92 13.13 -14.56
CA GLU A 236 0.71 12.92 -16.00
C GLU A 236 1.93 13.36 -16.82
N ARG A 237 2.50 14.54 -16.53
CA ARG A 237 3.74 15.01 -17.17
C ARG A 237 4.91 14.07 -16.92
N MET A 238 5.13 13.65 -15.67
CA MET A 238 6.20 12.72 -15.36
C MET A 238 6.07 11.41 -16.16
N MET A 239 4.86 10.91 -16.34
CA MET A 239 4.63 9.68 -17.12
C MET A 239 4.80 9.88 -18.63
N GLN A 240 4.62 11.10 -19.16
CA GLN A 240 4.81 11.43 -20.58
C GLN A 240 6.29 11.64 -20.94
N ASP A 241 7.14 11.96 -19.96
CA ASP A 241 8.58 12.21 -20.18
C ASP A 241 9.37 10.90 -20.41
N TYR A 242 8.71 9.75 -20.37
CA TYR A 242 9.28 8.40 -20.58
C TYR A 242 8.57 7.66 -21.71
#